data_315a3321f47368fa972279b596e4e882
#
_entry.id   315a3321f47368fa972279b596e4e882
#
_cell.length_a   1.000
_cell.length_b   1.000
_cell.length_c   1.000
_cell.angle_alpha   90.00
_cell.angle_beta   90.00
_cell.angle_gamma   90.00
#
_symmetry.space_group_name_H-M   'P 1'
#
loop_
_entity.id
_entity.type
_entity.pdbx_description
1 polymer ?
#
loop_
_entity_poly.entity_id
_entity_poly.type
_entity_poly.pdbx_seq_one_letter_code
_entity_poly.pdbx_strand_id
1 'polypeptide(L)'
;RAKAISQRREKAFEEKNKLLKNIESADALEIKQAEHFSSTYLSVESLGVSYGKNPILTDLSFKVEKGDRIAIIGSNGSGKSSLLKAIINTLGIKATASNAAGNLDAEFQTFGNIKGAKDLIISFVSQDTSQLKGTLKEYALEHALDEGLFKSMLSKLDFDVIQFEKDIRFFSEGQKKKVLLAKSICD
;
A
#
# COMPACT_ATOMS: atom_id res chain seq x y z
N ARG A 1 -31.81 -19.22 -43.61
CA ARG A 1 -30.41 -18.83 -43.36
C ARG A 1 -30.30 -17.57 -42.50
N ALA A 2 -31.08 -16.51 -42.72
CA ALA A 2 -31.06 -15.27 -41.94
C ALA A 2 -31.35 -15.46 -40.43
N LYS A 3 -32.34 -16.29 -40.06
CA LYS A 3 -32.70 -16.59 -38.67
C LYS A 3 -31.60 -17.26 -37.85
N ALA A 4 -30.81 -18.14 -38.49
CA ALA A 4 -29.69 -18.80 -37.82
C ALA A 4 -28.47 -17.86 -37.56
N ILE A 5 -28.28 -16.86 -38.39
CA ILE A 5 -27.25 -15.82 -38.22
C ILE A 5 -27.64 -14.87 -37.08
N SER A 6 -28.93 -14.49 -36.99
CA SER A 6 -29.45 -13.67 -35.90
C SER A 6 -29.29 -14.36 -34.54
N GLN A 7 -29.65 -15.63 -34.42
CA GLN A 7 -29.52 -16.41 -33.20
C GLN A 7 -28.05 -16.60 -32.76
N ARG A 8 -27.12 -16.75 -33.72
CA ARG A 8 -25.68 -16.83 -33.40
C ARG A 8 -25.14 -15.49 -32.90
N ARG A 9 -25.57 -14.37 -33.45
CA ARG A 9 -25.21 -13.03 -32.99
C ARG A 9 -25.75 -12.73 -31.60
N GLU A 10 -26.97 -13.13 -31.32
CA GLU A 10 -27.62 -12.95 -30.02
C GLU A 10 -26.92 -13.77 -28.93
N LYS A 11 -26.59 -15.05 -29.20
CA LYS A 11 -25.79 -15.88 -28.28
C LYS A 11 -24.40 -15.32 -28.04
N ALA A 12 -23.70 -14.89 -29.09
CA ALA A 12 -22.38 -14.26 -28.94
C ALA A 12 -22.44 -12.95 -28.18
N PHE A 13 -23.53 -12.19 -28.30
CA PHE A 13 -23.76 -10.96 -27.54
C PHE A 13 -24.07 -11.24 -26.06
N GLU A 14 -24.85 -12.29 -25.77
CA GLU A 14 -25.12 -12.76 -24.41
C GLU A 14 -23.86 -13.31 -23.72
N GLU A 15 -23.04 -14.07 -24.44
CA GLU A 15 -21.75 -14.55 -23.92
C GLU A 15 -20.79 -13.38 -23.65
N LYS A 16 -20.73 -12.42 -24.56
CA LYS A 16 -19.93 -11.20 -24.38
C LYS A 16 -20.43 -10.35 -23.20
N ASN A 17 -21.75 -10.24 -23.00
CA ASN A 17 -22.32 -9.55 -21.85
C ASN A 17 -22.12 -10.32 -20.53
N LYS A 18 -22.05 -11.66 -20.56
CA LYS A 18 -21.65 -12.46 -19.38
C LYS A 18 -20.18 -12.25 -19.03
N LEU A 19 -19.30 -12.12 -20.02
CA LEU A 19 -17.90 -11.78 -19.83
C LEU A 19 -17.71 -10.34 -19.34
N LEU A 20 -18.57 -9.41 -19.79
CA LEU A 20 -18.57 -8.01 -19.33
C LEU A 20 -19.21 -7.83 -17.94
N LYS A 21 -19.97 -8.80 -17.43
CA LYS A 21 -20.47 -8.82 -16.04
C LYS A 21 -19.37 -9.09 -15.00
N ASN A 22 -18.22 -9.54 -15.42
CA ASN A 22 -16.99 -9.56 -14.60
C ASN A 22 -16.23 -8.23 -14.64
N ILE A 23 -16.87 -7.11 -14.94
CA ILE A 23 -16.33 -5.80 -14.58
C ILE A 23 -16.35 -5.77 -13.06
N GLU A 24 -15.17 -5.84 -12.48
CA GLU A 24 -14.91 -5.70 -11.06
C GLU A 24 -15.74 -4.54 -10.50
N SER A 25 -16.91 -4.83 -9.94
CA SER A 25 -17.59 -3.90 -9.06
C SER A 25 -16.84 -3.94 -7.72
N ALA A 26 -15.74 -3.22 -7.67
CA ALA A 26 -15.00 -3.07 -6.42
C ALA A 26 -15.97 -2.44 -5.42
N ASP A 27 -16.40 -3.21 -4.42
CA ASP A 27 -17.12 -2.65 -3.29
C ASP A 27 -16.27 -1.52 -2.70
N ALA A 28 -16.90 -0.38 -2.42
CA ALA A 28 -16.19 0.79 -1.91
C ALA A 28 -15.40 0.40 -0.65
N LEU A 29 -14.08 0.53 -0.72
CA LEU A 29 -13.20 0.27 0.41
C LEU A 29 -13.32 1.45 1.36
N GLU A 30 -14.13 1.31 2.40
CA GLU A 30 -14.22 2.31 3.46
C GLU A 30 -13.05 2.14 4.43
N ILE A 31 -12.08 3.04 4.33
CA ILE A 31 -11.01 3.16 5.33
C ILE A 31 -11.51 4.10 6.41
N LYS A 32 -11.82 3.57 7.59
CA LYS A 32 -12.15 4.37 8.75
C LYS A 32 -10.85 4.96 9.32
N GLN A 33 -10.72 6.27 9.24
CA GLN A 33 -9.60 6.96 9.86
C GLN A 33 -9.73 6.85 11.38
N ALA A 34 -8.65 6.44 12.06
CA ALA A 34 -8.57 6.48 13.51
C ALA A 34 -8.70 7.93 14.00
N GLU A 35 -9.46 8.13 15.06
CA GLU A 35 -9.57 9.46 15.66
C GLU A 35 -8.25 9.86 16.31
N HIS A 36 -7.77 11.05 15.98
CA HIS A 36 -6.56 11.61 16.56
C HIS A 36 -6.81 13.07 16.98
N PHE A 37 -6.24 13.46 18.11
CA PHE A 37 -6.47 14.80 18.69
C PHE A 37 -5.75 15.91 17.94
N SER A 38 -4.62 15.61 17.30
CA SER A 38 -3.83 16.61 16.57
C SER A 38 -4.46 16.94 15.23
N SER A 39 -4.47 18.21 14.86
CA SER A 39 -4.80 18.66 13.50
C SER A 39 -3.63 18.47 12.54
N THR A 40 -2.39 18.58 13.03
CA THR A 40 -1.18 18.35 12.24
C THR A 40 -0.61 16.99 12.58
N TYR A 41 -0.49 16.12 11.59
CA TYR A 41 0.04 14.76 11.74
C TYR A 41 1.55 14.69 11.54
N LEU A 42 2.07 15.48 10.62
CA LEU A 42 3.49 15.52 10.31
C LEU A 42 3.92 16.95 10.00
N SER A 43 5.05 17.40 10.56
CA SER A 43 5.73 18.63 10.18
C SER A 43 7.15 18.29 9.75
N VAL A 44 7.52 18.76 8.58
CA VAL A 44 8.85 18.63 8.00
C VAL A 44 9.38 20.04 7.78
N GLU A 45 10.57 20.35 8.31
CA GLU A 45 11.18 21.67 8.26
C GLU A 45 12.62 21.53 7.76
N SER A 46 12.92 22.22 6.65
CA SER A 46 14.24 22.28 6.01
C SER A 46 14.93 20.93 5.87
N LEU A 47 14.15 19.91 5.46
CA LEU A 47 14.65 18.56 5.30
C LEU A 47 15.63 18.47 4.14
N GLY A 48 16.84 18.02 4.44
CA GLY A 48 17.83 17.56 3.50
C GLY A 48 18.06 16.06 3.62
N VAL A 49 18.30 15.40 2.50
CA VAL A 49 18.65 13.96 2.44
C VAL A 49 19.85 13.79 1.51
N SER A 50 20.85 13.05 1.95
CA SER A 50 22.02 12.73 1.12
C SER A 50 22.43 11.25 1.26
N TYR A 51 23.12 10.75 0.23
CA TYR A 51 23.88 9.51 0.27
C TYR A 51 25.37 9.85 0.17
N GLY A 52 26.06 9.72 1.29
CA GLY A 52 27.43 10.22 1.41
C GLY A 52 27.50 11.71 1.09
N LYS A 53 28.29 12.08 0.07
CA LYS A 53 28.46 13.47 -0.39
C LYS A 53 27.41 13.93 -1.42
N ASN A 54 26.53 13.05 -1.88
CA ASN A 54 25.57 13.35 -2.93
C ASN A 54 24.23 13.80 -2.31
N PRO A 55 23.87 15.09 -2.39
CA PRO A 55 22.58 15.56 -1.95
C PRO A 55 21.48 15.07 -2.89
N ILE A 56 20.41 14.51 -2.31
CA ILE A 56 19.21 14.04 -3.04
C ILE A 56 18.06 15.03 -2.89
N LEU A 57 17.86 15.52 -1.66
CA LEU A 57 16.85 16.53 -1.33
C LEU A 57 17.53 17.64 -0.55
N THR A 58 17.08 18.89 -0.81
CA THR A 58 17.59 20.06 -0.12
C THR A 58 16.44 20.97 0.25
N ASP A 59 16.41 21.39 1.52
CA ASP A 59 15.50 22.41 2.08
C ASP A 59 14.01 22.18 1.79
N LEU A 60 13.54 20.93 1.98
CA LEU A 60 12.14 20.59 1.80
C LEU A 60 11.35 20.85 3.10
N SER A 61 10.29 21.66 3.01
CA SER A 61 9.41 21.94 4.14
C SER A 61 7.95 21.76 3.74
N PHE A 62 7.19 21.03 4.56
CA PHE A 62 5.75 20.84 4.39
C PHE A 62 5.11 20.33 5.67
N LYS A 63 3.78 20.37 5.71
CA LYS A 63 2.98 19.77 6.78
C LYS A 63 1.95 18.81 6.19
N VAL A 64 1.56 17.83 6.98
CA VAL A 64 0.43 16.93 6.70
C VAL A 64 -0.59 17.12 7.79
N GLU A 65 -1.78 17.54 7.40
CA GLU A 65 -2.89 17.79 8.31
C GLU A 65 -3.93 16.67 8.28
N LYS A 66 -4.82 16.66 9.23
CA LYS A 66 -5.91 15.69 9.30
C LYS A 66 -6.77 15.75 8.05
N GLY A 67 -6.92 14.60 7.36
CA GLY A 67 -7.72 14.47 6.15
C GLY A 67 -6.96 14.76 4.85
N ASP A 68 -5.70 15.18 4.91
CA ASP A 68 -4.89 15.43 3.72
C ASP A 68 -4.68 14.16 2.90
N ARG A 69 -4.63 14.35 1.59
CA ARG A 69 -4.23 13.34 0.61
C ARG A 69 -3.12 13.91 -0.25
N ILE A 70 -1.89 13.48 0.00
CA ILE A 70 -0.69 14.06 -0.61
C ILE A 70 -0.13 13.09 -1.65
N ALA A 71 0.09 13.58 -2.87
CA ALA A 71 0.80 12.85 -3.91
C ALA A 71 2.21 13.43 -4.09
N ILE A 72 3.23 12.55 -4.02
CA ILE A 72 4.62 12.92 -4.30
C ILE A 72 4.90 12.59 -5.76
N ILE A 73 5.12 13.62 -6.58
CA ILE A 73 5.29 13.52 -8.02
C ILE A 73 6.74 13.87 -8.39
N GLY A 74 7.28 13.21 -9.37
CA GLY A 74 8.63 13.48 -9.91
C GLY A 74 9.17 12.32 -10.75
N SER A 75 10.23 12.57 -11.51
CA SER A 75 10.94 11.57 -12.32
C SER A 75 11.54 10.45 -11.46
N ASN A 76 11.93 9.34 -12.09
CA ASN A 76 12.68 8.30 -11.39
C ASN A 76 14.02 8.84 -10.91
N GLY A 77 14.42 8.51 -9.69
CA GLY A 77 15.64 9.04 -9.07
C GLY A 77 15.49 10.43 -8.41
N SER A 78 14.30 11.07 -8.46
CA SER A 78 14.09 12.41 -7.85
C SER A 78 14.03 12.44 -6.31
N GLY A 79 14.27 11.31 -5.62
CA GLY A 79 14.31 11.28 -4.16
C GLY A 79 12.99 10.96 -3.46
N LYS A 80 11.90 10.59 -4.18
CA LYS A 80 10.60 10.25 -3.58
C LYS A 80 10.69 9.17 -2.50
N SER A 81 11.36 8.08 -2.81
CA SER A 81 11.57 6.97 -1.87
C SER A 81 12.51 7.34 -0.74
N SER A 82 13.49 8.21 -1.00
CA SER A 82 14.42 8.74 0.01
C SER A 82 13.69 9.64 1.01
N LEU A 83 12.74 10.44 0.55
CA LEU A 83 11.87 11.25 1.41
C LEU A 83 11.04 10.36 2.35
N LEU A 84 10.35 9.35 1.80
CA LEU A 84 9.56 8.42 2.61
C LEU A 84 10.45 7.67 3.61
N LYS A 85 11.63 7.20 3.18
CA LYS A 85 12.62 6.52 4.04
C LYS A 85 13.07 7.43 5.18
N ALA A 86 13.33 8.72 4.92
CA ALA A 86 13.71 9.69 5.94
C ALA A 86 12.61 9.88 6.99
N ILE A 87 11.35 10.01 6.56
CA ILE A 87 10.20 10.16 7.45
C ILE A 87 10.01 8.91 8.32
N ILE A 88 9.99 7.71 7.72
CA ILE A 88 9.80 6.43 8.40
C ILE A 88 10.87 6.22 9.46
N ASN A 89 12.15 6.45 9.10
CA ASN A 89 13.27 6.23 10.01
C ASN A 89 13.24 7.23 11.17
N THR A 90 12.99 8.50 10.92
CA THR A 90 12.97 9.54 11.96
C THR A 90 11.83 9.33 12.95
N LEU A 91 10.67 8.90 12.46
CA LEU A 91 9.51 8.65 13.33
C LEU A 91 9.57 7.30 14.06
N GLY A 92 10.61 6.49 13.81
CA GLY A 92 10.77 5.19 14.44
C GLY A 92 9.64 4.22 14.11
N ILE A 93 8.99 4.42 12.96
CA ILE A 93 7.91 3.56 12.52
C ILE A 93 8.49 2.17 12.36
N LYS A 94 8.06 1.24 13.23
CA LYS A 94 8.30 -0.17 13.01
C LYS A 94 7.52 -0.55 11.76
N ALA A 95 8.15 -0.38 10.60
CA ALA A 95 7.59 -0.93 9.39
C ALA A 95 7.48 -2.43 9.63
N THR A 96 6.27 -2.92 9.80
CA THR A 96 5.92 -4.32 10.06
C THR A 96 6.19 -5.21 8.83
N ALA A 97 6.70 -4.63 7.75
CA ALA A 97 7.42 -5.36 6.71
C ALA A 97 8.90 -5.11 6.95
N SER A 98 9.59 -6.14 7.34
CA SER A 98 10.98 -6.24 7.79
C SER A 98 12.07 -5.59 6.91
N ASN A 99 11.75 -4.74 5.94
CA ASN A 99 12.71 -4.07 5.07
C ASN A 99 12.27 -2.69 4.55
N ALA A 100 11.23 -2.06 5.09
CA ALA A 100 10.94 -0.67 4.67
C ALA A 100 12.01 0.31 5.19
N ALA A 101 12.59 0.00 6.34
CA ALA A 101 13.89 0.49 6.78
C ALA A 101 14.94 -0.52 6.31
N GLY A 102 15.08 -0.75 5.00
CA GLY A 102 16.27 -1.43 4.47
C GLY A 102 17.47 -0.89 5.22
N ASN A 103 18.38 -1.75 5.65
CA ASN A 103 19.60 -1.35 6.36
C ASN A 103 19.98 0.04 5.88
N LEU A 104 19.91 1.03 6.79
CA LEU A 104 20.36 2.37 6.46
C LEU A 104 21.74 2.18 5.90
N ASP A 105 21.89 2.35 4.58
CA ASP A 105 23.21 2.39 4.02
C ASP A 105 23.96 3.37 4.91
N ALA A 106 25.14 3.02 5.40
CA ALA A 106 25.91 3.86 6.31
C ALA A 106 26.11 5.30 5.79
N GLU A 107 25.80 5.51 4.52
CA GLU A 107 25.86 6.77 3.80
C GLU A 107 24.56 7.57 3.79
N PHE A 108 23.40 7.01 4.22
CA PHE A 108 22.12 7.72 4.24
C PHE A 108 22.07 8.69 5.41
N GLN A 109 22.02 9.98 5.11
CA GLN A 109 22.03 11.06 6.10
C GLN A 109 20.82 11.96 5.90
N THR A 110 20.24 12.40 7.01
CA THR A 110 19.11 13.35 7.04
C THR A 110 19.50 14.57 7.84
N PHE A 111 19.10 15.76 7.36
CA PHE A 111 19.29 17.05 7.99
C PHE A 111 17.92 17.74 8.11
N GLY A 112 17.79 18.70 9.01
CA GLY A 112 16.53 19.37 9.27
C GLY A 112 15.71 18.65 10.32
N ASN A 113 14.41 18.94 10.37
CA ASN A 113 13.56 18.48 11.45
C ASN A 113 12.30 17.78 10.90
N ILE A 114 12.02 16.60 11.43
CA ILE A 114 10.80 15.84 11.15
C ILE A 114 10.11 15.56 12.47
N LYS A 115 8.87 16.04 12.64
CA LYS A 115 8.05 15.81 13.82
C LYS A 115 6.73 15.16 13.44
N GLY A 116 6.44 14.00 14.01
CA GLY A 116 5.12 13.38 13.98
C GLY A 116 4.29 13.78 15.18
N ALA A 117 2.96 13.76 15.06
CA ALA A 117 2.09 13.88 16.19
C ALA A 117 2.33 12.72 17.17
N LYS A 118 2.17 13.00 18.46
CA LYS A 118 2.33 11.98 19.51
C LYS A 118 1.28 10.88 19.32
N ASP A 119 1.67 9.64 19.53
CA ASP A 119 0.80 8.45 19.42
C ASP A 119 0.13 8.29 18.03
N LEU A 120 0.71 8.86 16.97
CA LEU A 120 0.23 8.69 15.60
C LEU A 120 0.53 7.27 15.11
N ILE A 121 -0.50 6.56 14.70
CA ILE A 121 -0.37 5.25 14.04
C ILE A 121 -0.10 5.50 12.56
N ILE A 122 1.02 4.98 12.08
CA ILE A 122 1.41 5.13 10.68
C ILE A 122 1.62 3.74 10.09
N SER A 123 0.96 3.47 9.00
CA SER A 123 1.12 2.24 8.24
C SER A 123 1.85 2.52 6.93
N PHE A 124 2.69 1.60 6.51
CA PHE A 124 3.50 1.70 5.30
C PHE A 124 3.32 0.48 4.42
N VAL A 125 2.98 0.70 3.16
CA VAL A 125 2.89 -0.35 2.14
C VAL A 125 4.17 -0.38 1.32
N SER A 126 4.99 -1.44 1.50
CA SER A 126 6.24 -1.61 0.76
C SER A 126 6.00 -1.87 -0.73
N GLN A 127 6.93 -1.44 -1.56
CA GLN A 127 7.01 -1.88 -2.96
C GLN A 127 7.62 -3.27 -3.10
N ASP A 128 8.44 -3.69 -2.15
CA ASP A 128 9.05 -5.01 -2.11
C ASP A 128 8.06 -6.03 -1.54
N THR A 129 7.76 -7.04 -2.32
CA THR A 129 6.85 -8.14 -2.00
C THR A 129 7.58 -9.47 -1.78
N SER A 130 8.91 -9.48 -1.84
CA SER A 130 9.74 -10.69 -1.79
C SER A 130 9.63 -11.47 -0.48
N GLN A 131 9.25 -10.78 0.60
CA GLN A 131 9.11 -11.36 1.94
C GLN A 131 7.78 -12.11 2.14
N LEU A 132 6.82 -11.95 1.22
CA LEU A 132 5.51 -12.58 1.33
C LEU A 132 5.59 -14.09 1.04
N LYS A 133 5.20 -14.90 2.01
CA LYS A 133 5.22 -16.37 1.94
C LYS A 133 4.11 -16.96 2.80
N GLY A 134 3.85 -18.24 2.59
CA GLY A 134 2.81 -18.97 3.32
C GLY A 134 1.40 -18.67 2.81
N THR A 135 0.40 -19.21 3.47
CA THR A 135 -1.01 -18.93 3.20
C THR A 135 -1.45 -17.59 3.79
N LEU A 136 -2.55 -17.02 3.30
CA LEU A 136 -3.10 -15.79 3.87
C LEU A 136 -3.47 -15.93 5.36
N LYS A 137 -3.85 -17.14 5.79
CA LYS A 137 -4.12 -17.44 7.19
C LYS A 137 -2.86 -17.41 8.05
N GLU A 138 -1.79 -18.06 7.58
CA GLU A 138 -0.49 -18.04 8.27
C GLU A 138 0.06 -16.62 8.35
N TYR A 139 -0.09 -15.86 7.28
CA TYR A 139 0.33 -14.44 7.23
C TYR A 139 -0.44 -13.58 8.23
N ALA A 140 -1.77 -13.76 8.33
CA ALA A 140 -2.57 -13.04 9.32
C ALA A 140 -2.14 -13.39 10.77
N LEU A 141 -1.86 -14.66 11.04
CA LEU A 141 -1.40 -15.11 12.35
C LEU A 141 -0.01 -14.55 12.71
N GLU A 142 0.94 -14.59 11.75
CA GLU A 142 2.31 -14.06 11.94
C GLU A 142 2.30 -12.57 12.28
N HIS A 143 1.34 -11.82 11.72
CA HIS A 143 1.21 -10.38 11.93
C HIS A 143 0.17 -9.99 12.98
N ALA A 144 -0.38 -10.96 13.74
CA ALA A 144 -1.40 -10.75 14.76
C ALA A 144 -2.65 -9.98 14.26
N LEU A 145 -3.02 -10.16 12.99
CA LEU A 145 -4.20 -9.53 12.39
C LEU A 145 -5.48 -10.29 12.76
N ASP A 146 -6.59 -9.58 12.85
CA ASP A 146 -7.91 -10.22 12.89
C ASP A 146 -8.20 -10.93 11.57
N GLU A 147 -8.29 -12.27 11.59
CA GLU A 147 -8.46 -13.11 10.40
C GLU A 147 -9.76 -12.76 9.65
N GLY A 148 -10.84 -12.46 10.38
CA GLY A 148 -12.14 -12.12 9.79
C GLY A 148 -12.10 -10.79 9.05
N LEU A 149 -11.53 -9.77 9.70
CA LEU A 149 -11.36 -8.45 9.10
C LEU A 149 -10.43 -8.52 7.88
N PHE A 150 -9.30 -9.21 8.00
CA PHE A 150 -8.33 -9.37 6.91
C PHE A 150 -8.95 -10.08 5.70
N LYS A 151 -9.67 -11.18 5.91
CA LYS A 151 -10.42 -11.87 4.84
C LYS A 151 -11.47 -10.97 4.20
N SER A 152 -12.24 -10.22 5.01
CA SER A 152 -13.24 -9.27 4.51
C SER A 152 -12.60 -8.20 3.62
N MET A 153 -11.45 -7.64 4.04
CA MET A 153 -10.70 -6.66 3.23
C MET A 153 -10.19 -7.25 1.92
N LEU A 154 -9.62 -8.46 1.97
CA LEU A 154 -9.15 -9.13 0.76
C LEU A 154 -10.29 -9.46 -0.20
N SER A 155 -11.45 -9.88 0.29
CA SER A 155 -12.64 -10.11 -0.55
C SER A 155 -13.09 -8.82 -1.25
N LYS A 156 -13.05 -7.67 -0.57
CA LYS A 156 -13.30 -6.35 -1.19
C LYS A 156 -12.23 -5.95 -2.22
N LEU A 157 -11.06 -6.56 -2.16
CA LEU A 157 -9.96 -6.40 -3.11
C LEU A 157 -9.95 -7.50 -4.19
N ASP A 158 -11.10 -8.17 -4.43
CA ASP A 158 -11.32 -9.20 -5.44
C ASP A 158 -10.51 -10.49 -5.22
N PHE A 159 -10.30 -10.88 -3.95
CA PHE A 159 -9.79 -12.21 -3.63
C PHE A 159 -10.96 -13.20 -3.53
N ASP A 160 -10.84 -14.31 -4.25
CA ASP A 160 -11.79 -15.41 -4.20
C ASP A 160 -11.39 -16.48 -3.16
N VAL A 161 -12.31 -17.43 -2.92
CA VAL A 161 -12.10 -18.50 -1.93
C VAL A 161 -10.87 -19.36 -2.25
N ILE A 162 -10.57 -19.56 -3.53
CA ILE A 162 -9.42 -20.40 -3.97
C ILE A 162 -8.09 -19.72 -3.59
N GLN A 163 -8.05 -18.40 -3.61
CA GLN A 163 -6.84 -17.64 -3.27
C GLN A 163 -6.51 -17.72 -1.78
N PHE A 164 -7.52 -17.90 -0.91
CA PHE A 164 -7.28 -18.04 0.53
C PHE A 164 -6.53 -19.32 0.90
N GLU A 165 -6.63 -20.36 0.09
CA GLU A 165 -5.92 -21.64 0.28
C GLU A 165 -4.53 -21.66 -0.37
N LYS A 166 -4.21 -20.65 -1.18
CA LYS A 166 -3.00 -20.60 -1.99
C LYS A 166 -1.85 -19.95 -1.25
N ASP A 167 -0.63 -20.43 -1.46
CA ASP A 167 0.57 -19.77 -0.96
C ASP A 167 0.78 -18.42 -1.69
N ILE A 168 1.03 -17.37 -0.93
CA ILE A 168 1.22 -15.99 -1.42
C ILE A 168 2.39 -15.90 -2.42
N ARG A 169 3.38 -16.77 -2.34
CA ARG A 169 4.50 -16.81 -3.30
C ARG A 169 4.03 -16.96 -4.74
N PHE A 170 2.90 -17.64 -4.96
CA PHE A 170 2.32 -17.87 -6.29
C PHE A 170 1.34 -16.77 -6.73
N PHE A 171 1.18 -15.73 -5.95
CA PHE A 171 0.36 -14.58 -6.32
C PHE A 171 1.08 -13.70 -7.33
N SER A 172 0.30 -13.04 -8.19
CA SER A 172 0.83 -11.96 -9.02
C SER A 172 1.33 -10.80 -8.15
N GLU A 173 2.22 -9.98 -8.68
CA GLU A 173 2.71 -8.80 -7.96
C GLU A 173 1.58 -7.85 -7.55
N GLY A 174 0.53 -7.73 -8.38
CA GLY A 174 -0.68 -6.97 -8.03
C GLY A 174 -1.43 -7.57 -6.84
N GLN A 175 -1.59 -8.89 -6.80
CA GLN A 175 -2.22 -9.58 -5.68
C GLN A 175 -1.40 -9.45 -4.39
N LYS A 176 -0.09 -9.60 -4.47
CA LYS A 176 0.82 -9.39 -3.34
C LYS A 176 0.70 -7.97 -2.75
N LYS A 177 0.60 -6.95 -3.62
CA LYS A 177 0.37 -5.57 -3.18
C LYS A 177 -1.00 -5.38 -2.51
N LYS A 178 -2.04 -6.05 -3.01
CA LYS A 178 -3.36 -6.06 -2.36
C LYS A 178 -3.29 -6.68 -0.95
N VAL A 179 -2.49 -7.75 -0.75
CA VAL A 179 -2.24 -8.35 0.58
C VAL A 179 -1.58 -7.34 1.53
N LEU A 180 -0.52 -6.65 1.09
CA LEU A 180 0.12 -5.62 1.89
C LEU A 180 -0.81 -4.45 2.21
N LEU A 181 -1.66 -4.05 1.26
CA LEU A 181 -2.66 -3.01 1.48
C LEU A 181 -3.70 -3.46 2.52
N ALA A 182 -4.25 -4.67 2.38
CA ALA A 182 -5.20 -5.21 3.35
C ALA A 182 -4.60 -5.27 4.76
N LYS A 183 -3.35 -5.74 4.90
CA LYS A 183 -2.61 -5.71 6.16
C LYS A 183 -2.54 -4.30 6.75
N SER A 184 -2.10 -3.34 5.94
CA SER A 184 -1.96 -1.93 6.33
C SER A 184 -3.26 -1.27 6.83
N ILE A 185 -4.42 -1.80 6.44
CA ILE A 185 -5.73 -1.30 6.88
C ILE A 185 -6.18 -2.03 8.17
N CYS A 186 -5.70 -3.26 8.39
CA CYS A 186 -6.06 -4.09 9.54
C CYS A 186 -5.12 -3.94 10.74
N ASP A 187 -3.94 -3.33 10.57
CA ASP A 187 -3.00 -2.97 11.63
C ASP A 187 -3.57 -1.81 12.48
#